data_c6e6c01d564164f805658861412be00b
#
_entry.id   c6e6c01d564164f805658861412be00b
#
_cell.length_a   1.000
_cell.length_b   1.000
_cell.length_c   1.000
_cell.angle_alpha   90.00
_cell.angle_beta   90.00
_cell.angle_gamma   90.00
#
_symmetry.space_group_name_H-M   'P 1'
#
loop_
_entity.id
_entity.type
_entity.pdbx_description
1 polymer ?
#
loop_
_entity_poly.entity_id
_entity_poly.type
_entity_poly.pdbx_seq_one_letter_code
_entity_poly.pdbx_strand_id
1 'polypeptide(L)'
;MSARTLVRGPIGRLAAVSLGSNIVDGIRVAAFTVLTTAYADSALEVALVATVATLPKAFLSIPIGVMLDRWSKLRTLYLVNLARALILAGLAVALYLGAGSILLLCAFAFLFGTLEEFYDAASVLVVPDLTEPNEYLKSNATIRWVQELGNGAIGPFVGATLVGWSTTTPFTLSAGILLIIALALHSLQRSHLLMPGQSSVEGQHDESRQENAREECAAKVNNQPKAATIETRTRTFMKELRDGLVVTWRNPFARNIVAVFGIWNLFGWMPESILVVYVKEAIEGGGDTNGLLIAITTVGALLGGLAMLVTPDTVSVRWVTVLALGVYALTLAVPGIWPSFWVAAVAFFVQGIPLVLLSGALAAQIQLTIDRRFLGRVYAVIGTVVSLGMTAGLALGGVVADLTSTPFVFVLGGVGIGFAALISALTFSSTTASIKDD
;
A
#
# COMPACT_ATOMS: atom_id res chain seq x y z
N MET A 1 6.29 -7.26 27.99
CA MET A 1 7.49 -6.45 27.65
C MET A 1 7.17 -4.96 27.77
N SER A 2 8.03 -4.16 28.39
CA SER A 2 7.81 -2.72 28.54
C SER A 2 7.98 -2.02 27.16
N ALA A 3 7.28 -0.89 26.95
CA ALA A 3 7.42 -0.08 25.71
C ALA A 3 8.89 0.29 25.41
N ARG A 4 9.76 0.35 26.43
CA ARG A 4 11.21 0.60 26.27
C ARG A 4 11.97 -0.55 25.59
N THR A 5 11.55 -1.80 25.75
CA THR A 5 12.18 -2.98 25.12
C THR A 5 11.78 -3.11 23.65
N LEU A 6 10.55 -2.72 23.29
CA LEU A 6 10.10 -2.65 21.90
C LEU A 6 10.90 -1.63 21.08
N VAL A 7 11.21 -0.47 21.66
CA VAL A 7 11.95 0.61 20.96
C VAL A 7 13.44 0.29 20.79
N ARG A 8 14.05 -0.49 21.68
CA ARG A 8 15.49 -0.79 21.66
C ARG A 8 15.83 -2.15 21.00
N GLY A 9 14.85 -3.00 20.75
CA GLY A 9 15.03 -4.32 20.12
C GLY A 9 15.18 -4.25 18.58
N PRO A 10 15.38 -5.41 17.92
CA PRO A 10 15.49 -5.50 16.46
C PRO A 10 14.28 -4.89 15.73
N ILE A 11 13.07 -5.09 16.25
CA ILE A 11 11.84 -4.49 15.70
C ILE A 11 11.83 -2.96 15.83
N GLY A 12 12.29 -2.40 16.94
CA GLY A 12 12.38 -0.95 17.08
C GLY A 12 13.34 -0.32 16.05
N ARG A 13 14.46 -0.99 15.76
CA ARG A 13 15.41 -0.56 14.73
C ARG A 13 14.79 -0.70 13.33
N LEU A 14 14.09 -1.80 13.06
CA LEU A 14 13.35 -1.98 11.80
C LEU A 14 12.26 -0.92 11.65
N ALA A 15 11.51 -0.61 12.70
CA ALA A 15 10.48 0.42 12.71
C ALA A 15 11.07 1.82 12.41
N ALA A 16 12.22 2.16 13.00
CA ALA A 16 12.90 3.42 12.72
C ALA A 16 13.38 3.52 11.27
N VAL A 17 13.95 2.43 10.73
CA VAL A 17 14.33 2.33 9.33
C VAL A 17 13.10 2.43 8.41
N SER A 18 12.01 1.72 8.73
CA SER A 18 10.75 1.79 7.99
C SER A 18 10.15 3.20 8.02
N LEU A 19 10.15 3.87 9.17
CA LEU A 19 9.68 5.25 9.26
C LEU A 19 10.47 6.17 8.32
N GLY A 20 11.80 6.12 8.39
CA GLY A 20 12.65 6.95 7.53
C GLY A 20 12.47 6.66 6.05
N SER A 21 12.39 5.38 5.64
CA SER A 21 12.14 4.98 4.26
C SER A 21 10.77 5.46 3.77
N ASN A 22 9.72 5.33 4.58
CA ASN A 22 8.37 5.76 4.22
C ASN A 22 8.20 7.30 4.25
N ILE A 23 8.97 8.02 5.08
CA ILE A 23 9.05 9.50 4.98
C ILE A 23 9.61 9.88 3.60
N VAL A 24 10.65 9.20 3.14
CA VAL A 24 11.21 9.44 1.79
C VAL A 24 10.18 9.13 0.69
N ASP A 25 9.39 8.06 0.86
CA ASP A 25 8.32 7.72 -0.09
C ASP A 25 7.26 8.82 -0.16
N GLY A 26 6.83 9.33 0.98
CA GLY A 26 5.89 10.47 1.04
C GLY A 26 6.47 11.76 0.47
N ILE A 27 7.76 12.08 0.75
CA ILE A 27 8.46 13.23 0.14
C ILE A 27 8.46 13.08 -1.37
N ARG A 28 8.82 11.89 -1.86
CA ARG A 28 8.86 11.58 -3.30
C ARG A 28 7.49 11.74 -3.93
N VAL A 29 6.44 11.17 -3.35
CA VAL A 29 5.08 11.23 -3.90
C VAL A 29 4.66 12.68 -4.09
N ALA A 30 4.78 13.52 -3.07
CA ALA A 30 4.39 14.93 -3.15
C ALA A 30 5.25 15.72 -4.13
N ALA A 31 6.58 15.58 -4.04
CA ALA A 31 7.51 16.32 -4.90
C ALA A 31 7.43 15.87 -6.37
N PHE A 32 7.29 14.55 -6.60
CA PHE A 32 7.25 13.98 -7.93
C PHE A 32 5.96 14.36 -8.68
N THR A 33 4.84 14.42 -7.96
CA THR A 33 3.58 14.88 -8.52
C THR A 33 3.67 16.33 -8.99
N VAL A 34 4.25 17.21 -8.17
CA VAL A 34 4.46 18.61 -8.56
C VAL A 34 5.46 18.72 -9.71
N LEU A 35 6.57 17.96 -9.66
CA LEU A 35 7.56 17.93 -10.73
C LEU A 35 6.95 17.49 -12.06
N THR A 36 6.08 16.49 -12.05
CA THR A 36 5.42 15.99 -13.25
C THR A 36 4.60 17.09 -13.94
N THR A 37 3.90 17.94 -13.17
CA THR A 37 3.14 19.06 -13.76
C THR A 37 4.00 20.18 -14.35
N ALA A 38 5.29 20.21 -14.04
CA ALA A 38 6.22 21.17 -14.65
C ALA A 38 6.67 20.75 -16.06
N TYR A 39 6.55 19.45 -16.40
CA TYR A 39 6.96 18.88 -17.69
C TYR A 39 5.80 18.32 -18.50
N ALA A 40 4.61 18.20 -17.91
CA ALA A 40 3.41 17.67 -18.56
C ALA A 40 2.65 18.79 -19.26
N ASP A 41 2.20 18.52 -20.49
CA ASP A 41 1.36 19.40 -21.28
C ASP A 41 -0.14 19.10 -21.08
N SER A 42 -0.48 17.96 -20.45
CA SER A 42 -1.86 17.51 -20.24
C SER A 42 -2.05 16.75 -18.93
N ALA A 43 -3.29 16.64 -18.47
CA ALA A 43 -3.65 15.79 -17.32
C ALA A 43 -3.40 14.31 -17.61
N LEU A 44 -3.51 13.88 -18.87
CA LEU A 44 -3.19 12.52 -19.30
C LEU A 44 -1.71 12.19 -19.05
N GLU A 45 -0.78 13.10 -19.33
CA GLU A 45 0.65 12.89 -19.10
C GLU A 45 0.95 12.76 -17.61
N VAL A 46 0.32 13.57 -16.76
CA VAL A 46 0.42 13.45 -15.29
C VAL A 46 -0.09 12.08 -14.84
N ALA A 47 -1.27 11.69 -15.30
CA ALA A 47 -1.87 10.39 -14.98
C ALA A 47 -1.05 9.21 -15.53
N LEU A 48 -0.41 9.36 -16.70
CA LEU A 48 0.47 8.35 -17.28
C LEU A 48 1.65 8.04 -16.36
N VAL A 49 2.32 9.07 -15.84
CA VAL A 49 3.44 8.90 -14.90
C VAL A 49 2.98 8.17 -13.64
N ALA A 50 1.84 8.58 -13.05
CA ALA A 50 1.25 7.91 -11.89
C ALA A 50 0.87 6.45 -12.18
N THR A 51 0.30 6.19 -13.36
CA THR A 51 -0.05 4.83 -13.81
C THR A 51 1.18 3.95 -13.95
N VAL A 52 2.22 4.46 -14.62
CA VAL A 52 3.49 3.73 -14.81
C VAL A 52 4.16 3.38 -13.48
N ALA A 53 4.05 4.24 -12.47
CA ALA A 53 4.56 3.97 -11.13
C ALA A 53 3.91 2.74 -10.46
N THR A 54 2.65 2.44 -10.80
CA THR A 54 1.88 1.32 -10.20
C THR A 54 1.96 0.02 -10.99
N LEU A 55 2.41 0.05 -12.26
CA LEU A 55 2.55 -1.15 -13.10
C LEU A 55 3.40 -2.26 -12.45
N PRO A 56 4.56 -1.96 -11.80
CA PRO A 56 5.34 -2.99 -11.13
C PRO A 56 4.53 -3.76 -10.09
N LYS A 57 3.72 -3.07 -9.30
CA LYS A 57 2.86 -3.69 -8.29
C LYS A 57 1.84 -4.62 -8.92
N ALA A 58 1.23 -4.24 -10.02
CA ALA A 58 0.23 -5.05 -10.71
C ALA A 58 0.83 -6.35 -11.32
N PHE A 59 2.07 -6.30 -11.82
CA PHE A 59 2.65 -7.40 -12.60
C PHE A 59 3.82 -8.12 -11.93
N LEU A 60 4.58 -7.46 -11.05
CA LEU A 60 5.81 -7.99 -10.47
C LEU A 60 5.68 -8.51 -9.03
N SER A 61 4.56 -8.29 -8.34
CA SER A 61 4.36 -8.73 -6.94
C SER A 61 4.63 -10.23 -6.76
N ILE A 62 4.16 -11.06 -7.70
CA ILE A 62 4.33 -12.52 -7.65
C ILE A 62 5.79 -12.94 -7.89
N PRO A 63 6.45 -12.52 -9.00
CA PRO A 63 7.87 -12.77 -9.19
C PRO A 63 8.74 -12.32 -8.03
N ILE A 64 8.47 -11.12 -7.50
CA ILE A 64 9.21 -10.55 -6.36
C ILE A 64 9.05 -11.43 -5.11
N GLY A 65 7.84 -11.88 -4.79
CA GLY A 65 7.60 -12.79 -3.66
C GLY A 65 8.42 -14.08 -3.78
N VAL A 66 8.48 -14.67 -4.99
CA VAL A 66 9.29 -15.87 -5.25
C VAL A 66 10.79 -15.62 -5.06
N MET A 67 11.28 -14.45 -5.50
CA MET A 67 12.69 -14.08 -5.34
C MET A 67 13.04 -13.89 -3.86
N LEU A 68 12.17 -13.24 -3.10
CA LEU A 68 12.37 -12.95 -1.67
C LEU A 68 12.36 -14.21 -0.79
N ASP A 69 11.71 -15.28 -1.20
CA ASP A 69 11.79 -16.56 -0.48
C ASP A 69 13.21 -17.15 -0.48
N ARG A 70 13.99 -16.84 -1.52
CA ARG A 70 15.36 -17.35 -1.68
C ARG A 70 16.42 -16.37 -1.22
N TRP A 71 16.08 -15.10 -1.10
CA TRP A 71 17.01 -14.03 -0.75
C TRP A 71 16.95 -13.71 0.73
N SER A 72 18.06 -13.25 1.29
CA SER A 72 18.08 -12.67 2.62
C SER A 72 17.28 -11.36 2.63
N LYS A 73 16.17 -11.32 3.39
CA LYS A 73 15.27 -10.16 3.46
C LYS A 73 15.99 -8.89 3.91
N LEU A 74 16.87 -9.00 4.94
CA LEU A 74 17.68 -7.85 5.41
C LEU A 74 18.66 -7.36 4.34
N ARG A 75 19.29 -8.28 3.59
CA ARG A 75 20.17 -7.92 2.47
C ARG A 75 19.38 -7.25 1.35
N THR A 76 18.19 -7.74 1.06
CA THR A 76 17.30 -7.13 0.07
C THR A 76 16.91 -5.72 0.48
N LEU A 77 16.46 -5.51 1.73
CA LEU A 77 16.13 -4.18 2.24
C LEU A 77 17.32 -3.20 2.12
N TYR A 78 18.53 -3.65 2.43
CA TYR A 78 19.75 -2.87 2.25
C TYR A 78 19.98 -2.49 0.78
N LEU A 79 20.02 -3.49 -0.11
CA LEU A 79 20.33 -3.28 -1.54
C LEU A 79 19.26 -2.42 -2.23
N VAL A 80 17.99 -2.64 -1.89
CA VAL A 80 16.87 -1.86 -2.44
C VAL A 80 16.95 -0.40 -2.01
N ASN A 81 17.21 -0.11 -0.73
CA ASN A 81 17.34 1.29 -0.28
C ASN A 81 18.57 1.96 -0.91
N LEU A 82 19.68 1.23 -1.10
CA LEU A 82 20.84 1.74 -1.81
C LEU A 82 20.51 2.05 -3.29
N ALA A 83 19.83 1.14 -3.98
CA ALA A 83 19.43 1.34 -5.37
C ALA A 83 18.43 2.52 -5.50
N ARG A 84 17.47 2.64 -4.57
CA ARG A 84 16.53 3.78 -4.51
C ARG A 84 17.28 5.10 -4.29
N ALA A 85 18.29 5.14 -3.40
CA ALA A 85 19.12 6.30 -3.17
C ALA A 85 19.86 6.72 -4.45
N LEU A 86 20.45 5.77 -5.19
CA LEU A 86 21.16 6.03 -6.43
C LEU A 86 20.23 6.55 -7.55
N ILE A 87 19.01 5.98 -7.66
CA ILE A 87 18.01 6.43 -8.63
C ILE A 87 17.56 7.86 -8.31
N LEU A 88 17.29 8.19 -7.03
CA LEU A 88 16.92 9.56 -6.60
C LEU A 88 18.05 10.56 -6.85
N ALA A 89 19.30 10.17 -6.55
CA ALA A 89 20.45 10.99 -6.85
C ALA A 89 20.62 11.21 -8.37
N GLY A 90 20.43 10.16 -9.16
CA GLY A 90 20.46 10.25 -10.64
C GLY A 90 19.38 11.18 -11.19
N LEU A 91 18.14 11.11 -10.65
CA LEU A 91 17.08 12.04 -11.02
C LEU A 91 17.44 13.48 -10.65
N ALA A 92 17.94 13.71 -9.42
CA ALA A 92 18.35 15.05 -9.00
C ALA A 92 19.43 15.64 -9.91
N VAL A 93 20.42 14.84 -10.31
CA VAL A 93 21.46 15.25 -11.26
C VAL A 93 20.87 15.54 -12.64
N ALA A 94 19.99 14.68 -13.16
CA ALA A 94 19.36 14.89 -14.46
C ALA A 94 18.53 16.20 -14.48
N LEU A 95 17.78 16.48 -13.41
CA LEU A 95 17.02 17.73 -13.26
C LEU A 95 17.97 18.95 -13.16
N TYR A 96 19.07 18.83 -12.41
CA TYR A 96 20.05 19.90 -12.30
C TYR A 96 20.69 20.24 -13.65
N LEU A 97 20.92 19.25 -14.50
CA LEU A 97 21.45 19.41 -15.86
C LEU A 97 20.38 19.84 -16.88
N GLY A 98 19.12 20.06 -16.46
CA GLY A 98 18.04 20.47 -17.36
C GLY A 98 17.51 19.34 -18.28
N ALA A 99 17.82 18.08 -17.98
CA ALA A 99 17.39 16.92 -18.77
C ALA A 99 15.98 16.39 -18.37
N GLY A 100 15.16 17.21 -17.71
CA GLY A 100 13.79 16.83 -17.31
C GLY A 100 12.91 16.57 -18.54
N SER A 101 12.15 15.47 -18.52
CA SER A 101 11.14 15.14 -19.54
C SER A 101 10.15 14.12 -18.99
N ILE A 102 8.94 14.05 -19.56
CA ILE A 102 7.93 13.05 -19.18
C ILE A 102 8.46 11.62 -19.34
N LEU A 103 9.22 11.34 -20.40
CA LEU A 103 9.81 10.01 -20.59
C LEU A 103 10.78 9.64 -19.46
N LEU A 104 11.65 10.57 -19.05
CA LEU A 104 12.56 10.38 -17.90
C LEU A 104 11.76 10.11 -16.62
N LEU A 105 10.68 10.87 -16.40
CA LEU A 105 9.83 10.71 -15.23
C LEU A 105 9.09 9.36 -15.24
N CYS A 106 8.60 8.90 -16.38
CA CYS A 106 8.03 7.55 -16.53
C CYS A 106 9.06 6.46 -16.25
N ALA A 107 10.26 6.56 -16.80
CA ALA A 107 11.33 5.60 -16.55
C ALA A 107 11.72 5.54 -15.06
N PHE A 108 11.85 6.72 -14.43
CA PHE A 108 12.10 6.84 -13.00
C PHE A 108 10.94 6.23 -12.18
N ALA A 109 9.70 6.56 -12.50
CA ALA A 109 8.51 6.06 -11.81
C ALA A 109 8.43 4.53 -11.85
N PHE A 110 8.69 3.92 -13.01
CA PHE A 110 8.70 2.46 -13.16
C PHE A 110 9.82 1.80 -12.35
N LEU A 111 11.05 2.31 -12.47
CA LEU A 111 12.21 1.75 -11.75
C LEU A 111 12.05 1.90 -10.24
N PHE A 112 11.63 3.08 -9.78
CA PHE A 112 11.41 3.32 -8.36
C PHE A 112 10.26 2.49 -7.81
N GLY A 113 9.12 2.43 -8.52
CA GLY A 113 7.98 1.59 -8.14
C GLY A 113 8.33 0.10 -8.08
N THR A 114 9.22 -0.38 -8.97
CA THR A 114 9.74 -1.75 -8.89
C THR A 114 10.51 -1.99 -7.60
N LEU A 115 11.40 -1.07 -7.23
CA LEU A 115 12.17 -1.19 -5.99
C LEU A 115 11.29 -1.02 -4.74
N GLU A 116 10.28 -0.17 -4.81
CA GLU A 116 9.29 0.02 -3.74
C GLU A 116 8.53 -1.30 -3.47
N GLU A 117 8.11 -2.02 -4.51
CA GLU A 117 7.46 -3.32 -4.35
C GLU A 117 8.39 -4.37 -3.70
N PHE A 118 9.69 -4.39 -4.05
CA PHE A 118 10.68 -5.21 -3.36
C PHE A 118 10.82 -4.84 -1.88
N TYR A 119 10.83 -3.54 -1.57
CA TYR A 119 10.92 -3.04 -0.21
C TYR A 119 9.70 -3.43 0.62
N ASP A 120 8.50 -3.19 0.11
CA ASP A 120 7.24 -3.48 0.79
C ASP A 120 7.12 -4.97 1.10
N ALA A 121 7.35 -5.82 0.13
CA ALA A 121 7.32 -7.26 0.31
C ALA A 121 8.39 -7.76 1.31
N ALA A 122 9.64 -7.27 1.21
CA ALA A 122 10.71 -7.66 2.10
C ALA A 122 10.48 -7.17 3.54
N SER A 123 9.90 -5.98 3.74
CA SER A 123 9.64 -5.39 5.05
C SER A 123 8.63 -6.19 5.88
N VAL A 124 7.65 -6.81 5.22
CA VAL A 124 6.67 -7.71 5.85
C VAL A 124 7.31 -9.07 6.13
N LEU A 125 8.03 -9.62 5.17
CA LEU A 125 8.62 -10.97 5.26
C LEU A 125 9.79 -11.06 6.25
N VAL A 126 10.39 -9.94 6.65
CA VAL A 126 11.51 -9.93 7.63
C VAL A 126 11.01 -9.98 9.09
N VAL A 127 9.76 -9.65 9.36
CA VAL A 127 9.21 -9.59 10.72
C VAL A 127 9.33 -10.93 11.47
N PRO A 128 8.98 -12.09 10.88
CA PRO A 128 9.17 -13.39 11.52
C PRO A 128 10.63 -13.74 11.82
N ASP A 129 11.58 -13.20 11.06
CA ASP A 129 13.00 -13.42 11.29
C ASP A 129 13.56 -12.61 12.48
N LEU A 130 12.79 -11.64 13.00
CA LEU A 130 13.20 -10.68 14.02
C LEU A 130 12.40 -10.75 15.33
N THR A 131 11.29 -11.51 15.33
CA THR A 131 10.36 -11.58 16.48
C THR A 131 9.83 -12.98 16.74
N GLU A 132 9.39 -13.22 17.96
CA GLU A 132 8.72 -14.45 18.34
C GLU A 132 7.26 -14.50 17.84
N PRO A 133 6.67 -15.70 17.62
CA PRO A 133 5.30 -15.85 17.10
C PRO A 133 4.22 -15.11 17.89
N ASN A 134 4.37 -14.99 19.22
CA ASN A 134 3.43 -14.28 20.10
C ASN A 134 3.46 -12.76 19.93
N GLU A 135 4.51 -12.22 19.28
CA GLU A 135 4.69 -10.78 19.05
C GLU A 135 4.40 -10.35 17.60
N TYR A 136 4.11 -11.28 16.68
CA TYR A 136 3.89 -10.98 15.26
C TYR A 136 2.81 -9.91 15.04
N LEU A 137 1.69 -9.99 15.76
CA LEU A 137 0.60 -9.02 15.62
C LEU A 137 1.04 -7.60 15.98
N LYS A 138 1.73 -7.44 17.13
CA LYS A 138 2.24 -6.14 17.58
C LYS A 138 3.31 -5.59 16.66
N SER A 139 4.22 -6.44 16.20
CA SER A 139 5.31 -6.06 15.31
C SER A 139 4.79 -5.59 13.97
N ASN A 140 3.87 -6.33 13.34
CA ASN A 140 3.23 -5.93 12.10
C ASN A 140 2.41 -4.65 12.26
N ALA A 141 1.65 -4.51 13.36
CA ALA A 141 0.92 -3.28 13.65
C ALA A 141 1.86 -2.08 13.78
N THR A 142 3.01 -2.24 14.49
CA THR A 142 4.00 -1.17 14.64
C THR A 142 4.58 -0.75 13.29
N ILE A 143 4.98 -1.71 12.45
CA ILE A 143 5.52 -1.43 11.12
C ILE A 143 4.48 -0.69 10.27
N ARG A 144 3.22 -1.18 10.25
CA ARG A 144 2.13 -0.50 9.53
C ARG A 144 1.91 0.93 10.01
N TRP A 145 1.90 1.13 11.33
CA TRP A 145 1.71 2.47 11.91
C TRP A 145 2.80 3.46 11.46
N VAL A 146 4.07 3.04 11.51
CA VAL A 146 5.17 3.92 11.09
C VAL A 146 5.18 4.14 9.57
N GLN A 147 4.73 3.17 8.77
CA GLN A 147 4.55 3.32 7.32
C GLN A 147 3.49 4.38 7.02
N GLU A 148 2.30 4.28 7.61
CA GLU A 148 1.23 5.26 7.42
C GLU A 148 1.63 6.66 7.89
N LEU A 149 2.29 6.77 9.04
CA LEU A 149 2.78 8.05 9.54
C LEU A 149 3.83 8.67 8.62
N GLY A 150 4.78 7.86 8.13
CA GLY A 150 5.85 8.32 7.26
C GLY A 150 5.35 8.71 5.87
N ASN A 151 4.65 7.81 5.21
CA ASN A 151 4.22 7.97 3.82
C ASN A 151 2.97 8.86 3.68
N GLY A 152 2.04 8.79 4.64
CA GLY A 152 0.76 9.50 4.56
C GLY A 152 0.77 10.90 5.17
N ALA A 153 1.59 11.17 6.20
CA ALA A 153 1.56 12.46 6.90
C ALA A 153 2.87 13.25 6.79
N ILE A 154 3.95 12.73 7.39
CA ILE A 154 5.22 13.47 7.51
C ILE A 154 5.85 13.71 6.14
N GLY A 155 5.94 12.67 5.32
CA GLY A 155 6.59 12.72 4.02
C GLY A 155 5.95 13.73 3.06
N PRO A 156 4.65 13.66 2.78
CA PRO A 156 3.99 14.61 1.88
C PRO A 156 4.10 16.05 2.34
N PHE A 157 3.97 16.31 3.65
CA PHE A 157 4.12 17.65 4.21
C PHE A 157 5.54 18.19 3.99
N VAL A 158 6.57 17.39 4.31
CA VAL A 158 7.97 17.77 4.09
C VAL A 158 8.27 17.91 2.60
N GLY A 159 7.77 17.00 1.76
CA GLY A 159 7.97 17.03 0.31
C GLY A 159 7.40 18.28 -0.32
N ALA A 160 6.18 18.66 0.05
CA ALA A 160 5.53 19.86 -0.44
C ALA A 160 6.31 21.14 -0.07
N THR A 161 6.82 21.23 1.17
CA THR A 161 7.62 22.38 1.60
C THR A 161 8.98 22.46 0.88
N LEU A 162 9.63 21.33 0.66
CA LEU A 162 10.94 21.27 0.00
C LEU A 162 10.87 21.65 -1.49
N VAL A 163 9.78 21.29 -2.19
CA VAL A 163 9.57 21.68 -3.59
C VAL A 163 9.52 23.19 -3.74
N GLY A 164 8.96 23.91 -2.75
CA GLY A 164 8.92 25.38 -2.75
C GLY A 164 10.31 26.02 -2.73
N TRP A 165 11.36 25.31 -2.27
CA TRP A 165 12.74 25.83 -2.25
C TRP A 165 13.48 25.52 -3.56
N SER A 166 13.36 24.31 -4.07
CA SER A 166 13.96 23.87 -5.34
C SER A 166 13.37 22.53 -5.77
N THR A 167 13.23 22.33 -7.08
CA THR A 167 12.76 21.09 -7.68
C THR A 167 13.68 19.88 -7.41
N THR A 168 14.97 20.10 -7.13
CA THR A 168 15.97 19.06 -6.88
C THR A 168 16.12 18.73 -5.39
N THR A 169 15.85 19.67 -4.48
CA THR A 169 16.06 19.51 -3.03
C THR A 169 15.35 18.30 -2.43
N PRO A 170 14.07 18.00 -2.75
CA PRO A 170 13.40 16.81 -2.21
C PRO A 170 14.13 15.50 -2.56
N PHE A 171 14.63 15.40 -3.78
CA PHE A 171 15.26 14.17 -4.28
C PHE A 171 16.69 14.01 -3.74
N THR A 172 17.47 15.09 -3.60
CA THR A 172 18.81 15.04 -2.99
C THR A 172 18.75 14.69 -1.51
N LEU A 173 17.81 15.30 -0.75
CA LEU A 173 17.61 14.99 0.65
C LEU A 173 17.15 13.54 0.83
N SER A 174 16.19 13.09 0.03
CA SER A 174 15.68 11.73 0.04
C SER A 174 16.78 10.70 -0.27
N ALA A 175 17.64 10.96 -1.25
CA ALA A 175 18.78 10.12 -1.56
C ALA A 175 19.75 10.01 -0.36
N GLY A 176 20.03 11.12 0.31
CA GLY A 176 20.87 11.14 1.53
C GLY A 176 20.27 10.32 2.67
N ILE A 177 18.98 10.46 2.93
CA ILE A 177 18.27 9.70 3.97
C ILE A 177 18.30 8.20 3.66
N LEU A 178 17.99 7.79 2.41
CA LEU A 178 18.03 6.37 2.03
C LEU A 178 19.44 5.78 2.09
N LEU A 179 20.47 6.57 1.80
CA LEU A 179 21.86 6.12 1.96
C LEU A 179 22.19 5.86 3.43
N ILE A 180 21.79 6.75 4.33
CA ILE A 180 21.95 6.56 5.79
C ILE A 180 21.21 5.31 6.24
N ILE A 181 19.96 5.12 5.79
CA ILE A 181 19.15 3.93 6.08
C ILE A 181 19.84 2.65 5.56
N ALA A 182 20.36 2.66 4.33
CA ALA A 182 21.09 1.54 3.77
C ALA A 182 22.31 1.19 4.62
N LEU A 183 23.09 2.18 5.06
CA LEU A 183 24.25 1.97 5.94
C LEU A 183 23.82 1.41 7.31
N ALA A 184 22.72 1.88 7.87
CA ALA A 184 22.16 1.37 9.13
C ALA A 184 21.72 -0.10 8.98
N LEU A 185 21.05 -0.46 7.88
CA LEU A 185 20.66 -1.85 7.59
C LEU A 185 21.87 -2.75 7.36
N HIS A 186 22.92 -2.25 6.70
CA HIS A 186 24.16 -2.98 6.53
C HIS A 186 24.83 -3.29 7.87
N SER A 187 24.85 -2.33 8.79
CA SER A 187 25.39 -2.54 10.14
C SER A 187 24.58 -3.58 10.95
N LEU A 188 23.25 -3.55 10.82
CA LEU A 188 22.34 -4.53 11.42
C LEU A 188 22.61 -5.95 10.87
N GLN A 189 22.77 -6.09 9.57
CA GLN A 189 23.08 -7.36 8.93
C GLN A 189 24.40 -7.94 9.45
N ARG A 190 25.43 -7.12 9.59
CA ARG A 190 26.72 -7.54 10.16
C ARG A 190 26.60 -8.00 11.60
N SER A 191 25.84 -7.31 12.43
CA SER A 191 25.64 -7.69 13.84
C SER A 191 24.87 -9.01 13.98
N HIS A 192 23.89 -9.28 13.13
CA HIS A 192 23.20 -10.58 13.07
C HIS A 192 24.08 -11.74 12.58
N LEU A 193 24.99 -11.48 11.64
CA LEU A 193 25.97 -12.49 11.19
C LEU A 193 27.07 -12.77 12.22
N LEU A 194 27.33 -11.83 13.12
CA LEU A 194 28.32 -11.95 14.19
C LEU A 194 27.77 -12.52 15.51
N MET A 195 26.44 -12.77 15.60
CA MET A 195 25.80 -13.51 16.69
C MET A 195 25.21 -14.84 16.17
N PRO A 196 26.03 -15.85 15.88
CA PRO A 196 25.53 -17.19 15.62
C PRO A 196 25.26 -17.85 16.97
N GLY A 197 24.06 -17.67 17.54
CA GLY A 197 23.85 -18.21 18.88
C GLY A 197 22.45 -18.10 19.50
N GLN A 198 21.38 -18.07 18.71
CA GLN A 198 20.03 -18.23 19.27
C GLN A 198 19.17 -19.31 18.58
N SER A 199 19.76 -20.13 17.70
CA SER A 199 19.13 -21.37 17.22
C SER A 199 19.72 -22.64 17.85
N SER A 200 20.52 -22.54 18.92
CA SER A 200 21.19 -23.70 19.55
C SER A 200 21.25 -23.58 21.07
N VAL A 201 20.10 -23.39 21.71
CA VAL A 201 19.94 -23.71 23.14
C VAL A 201 18.79 -24.70 23.25
N GLU A 202 19.02 -25.89 22.75
CA GLU A 202 18.39 -27.16 23.15
C GLU A 202 19.24 -28.30 22.62
N GLY A 203 20.31 -28.58 23.31
CA GLY A 203 21.23 -29.66 22.90
C GLY A 203 22.18 -30.09 23.99
N GLN A 204 21.66 -30.36 25.19
CA GLN A 204 22.35 -31.24 26.16
C GLN A 204 21.26 -31.91 26.99
N HIS A 205 20.78 -33.05 26.51
CA HIS A 205 20.36 -34.24 27.20
C HIS A 205 19.52 -35.11 26.26
N ASP A 206 20.09 -36.28 25.95
CA ASP A 206 19.41 -37.45 25.40
C ASP A 206 19.81 -37.87 23.98
N GLU A 207 20.94 -38.63 23.88
CA GLU A 207 21.41 -39.20 22.58
C GLU A 207 20.41 -40.18 21.95
N SER A 208 19.57 -40.86 22.73
CA SER A 208 18.57 -41.80 22.23
C SER A 208 17.30 -41.13 21.64
N ARG A 209 17.02 -39.84 22.01
CA ARG A 209 15.99 -39.00 21.39
C ARG A 209 16.46 -38.30 20.13
N GLN A 210 17.78 -38.10 20.01
CA GLN A 210 18.35 -37.40 18.85
C GLN A 210 18.33 -38.28 17.57
N GLU A 211 18.43 -39.59 17.69
CA GLU A 211 18.42 -40.48 16.54
C GLU A 211 17.01 -40.60 15.94
N ASN A 212 15.98 -40.73 16.76
CA ASN A 212 14.57 -40.70 16.32
C ASN A 212 14.14 -39.31 15.80
N ALA A 213 14.63 -38.22 16.41
CA ALA A 213 14.36 -36.85 15.93
C ALA A 213 15.12 -36.53 14.64
N ARG A 214 16.30 -37.13 14.40
CA ARG A 214 17.04 -37.02 13.14
C ARG A 214 16.35 -37.77 12.00
N GLU A 215 15.81 -38.94 12.24
CA GLU A 215 15.02 -39.68 11.24
C GLU A 215 13.70 -38.95 10.92
N GLU A 216 13.01 -38.42 11.92
CA GLU A 216 11.79 -37.62 11.73
C GLU A 216 12.06 -36.27 11.06
N CYS A 217 13.19 -35.62 11.37
CA CYS A 217 13.64 -34.42 10.70
C CYS A 217 14.11 -34.70 9.26
N ALA A 218 14.82 -35.80 9.03
CA ALA A 218 15.23 -36.24 7.68
C ALA A 218 14.01 -36.59 6.81
N ALA A 219 12.99 -37.22 7.39
CA ALA A 219 11.73 -37.49 6.71
C ALA A 219 10.94 -36.18 6.43
N LYS A 220 10.95 -35.20 7.34
CA LYS A 220 10.35 -33.88 7.14
C LYS A 220 11.13 -33.00 6.15
N VAL A 221 12.47 -33.10 6.14
CA VAL A 221 13.33 -32.38 5.16
C VAL A 221 13.18 -32.99 3.76
N ASN A 222 13.00 -34.31 3.66
CA ASN A 222 12.77 -34.96 2.37
C ASN A 222 11.35 -34.73 1.82
N ASN A 223 10.42 -34.32 2.69
CA ASN A 223 9.05 -33.92 2.33
C ASN A 223 8.83 -32.41 2.23
N GLN A 224 9.86 -31.57 2.42
CA GLN A 224 9.76 -30.17 2.05
C GLN A 224 9.63 -30.09 0.53
N PRO A 225 8.59 -29.46 0.00
CA PRO A 225 8.46 -29.30 -1.44
C PRO A 225 9.70 -28.57 -1.94
N LYS A 226 10.45 -29.22 -2.85
CA LYS A 226 11.61 -28.63 -3.55
C LYS A 226 11.26 -27.20 -3.92
N ALA A 227 12.14 -26.24 -3.57
CA ALA A 227 11.92 -24.83 -3.82
C ALA A 227 11.32 -24.64 -5.22
N ALA A 228 10.04 -24.28 -5.26
CA ALA A 228 9.29 -24.21 -6.50
C ALA A 228 9.93 -23.15 -7.41
N THR A 229 10.14 -23.51 -8.66
CA THR A 229 10.64 -22.61 -9.71
C THR A 229 9.64 -21.46 -9.89
N ILE A 230 10.09 -20.30 -10.37
CA ILE A 230 9.20 -19.14 -10.67
C ILE A 230 8.00 -19.62 -11.50
N GLU A 231 8.23 -20.46 -12.50
CA GLU A 231 7.19 -21.04 -13.35
C GLU A 231 6.17 -21.88 -12.57
N THR A 232 6.62 -22.70 -11.63
CA THR A 232 5.73 -23.54 -10.80
C THR A 232 4.88 -22.69 -9.87
N ARG A 233 5.43 -21.61 -9.29
CA ARG A 233 4.67 -20.71 -8.43
C ARG A 233 3.70 -19.82 -9.21
N THR A 234 4.10 -19.36 -10.38
CA THR A 234 3.18 -18.62 -11.27
C THR A 234 2.02 -19.51 -11.71
N ARG A 235 2.28 -20.78 -12.06
CA ARG A 235 1.23 -21.76 -12.35
C ARG A 235 0.34 -22.05 -11.14
N THR A 236 0.92 -22.16 -9.96
CA THR A 236 0.17 -22.37 -8.71
C THR A 236 -0.69 -21.16 -8.40
N PHE A 237 -0.15 -19.93 -8.51
CA PHE A 237 -0.90 -18.70 -8.33
C PHE A 237 -2.03 -18.54 -9.36
N MET A 238 -1.77 -18.79 -10.64
CA MET A 238 -2.81 -18.75 -11.69
C MET A 238 -3.90 -19.80 -11.45
N LYS A 239 -3.54 -20.96 -10.93
CA LYS A 239 -4.50 -21.99 -10.51
C LYS A 239 -5.30 -21.53 -9.29
N GLU A 240 -4.64 -20.98 -8.27
CA GLU A 240 -5.29 -20.46 -7.07
C GLU A 240 -6.20 -19.26 -7.40
N LEU A 241 -5.75 -18.37 -8.29
CA LEU A 241 -6.56 -17.26 -8.80
C LEU A 241 -7.79 -17.77 -9.56
N ARG A 242 -7.63 -18.76 -10.45
CA ARG A 242 -8.74 -19.38 -11.16
C ARG A 242 -9.72 -20.08 -10.21
N ASP A 243 -9.21 -20.84 -9.26
CA ASP A 243 -10.03 -21.51 -8.25
C ASP A 243 -10.72 -20.49 -7.35
N GLY A 244 -10.03 -19.40 -7.00
CA GLY A 244 -10.58 -18.25 -6.28
C GLY A 244 -11.69 -17.55 -7.06
N LEU A 245 -11.50 -17.32 -8.36
CA LEU A 245 -12.53 -16.76 -9.26
C LEU A 245 -13.78 -17.66 -9.30
N VAL A 246 -13.61 -18.98 -9.43
CA VAL A 246 -14.72 -19.93 -9.43
C VAL A 246 -15.48 -19.89 -8.09
N VAL A 247 -14.78 -19.89 -6.97
CA VAL A 247 -15.39 -19.80 -5.62
C VAL A 247 -16.12 -18.45 -5.47
N THR A 248 -15.46 -17.34 -5.86
CA THR A 248 -16.03 -16.00 -5.81
C THR A 248 -17.29 -15.90 -6.68
N TRP A 249 -17.27 -16.44 -7.91
CA TRP A 249 -18.40 -16.35 -8.82
C TRP A 249 -19.60 -17.18 -8.36
N ARG A 250 -19.35 -18.33 -7.74
CA ARG A 250 -20.40 -19.21 -7.18
C ARG A 250 -21.00 -18.68 -5.89
N ASN A 251 -20.28 -17.85 -5.15
CA ASN A 251 -20.78 -17.24 -3.91
C ASN A 251 -21.22 -15.79 -4.21
N PRO A 252 -22.54 -15.50 -4.21
CA PRO A 252 -23.07 -14.16 -4.51
C PRO A 252 -22.50 -13.06 -3.60
N PHE A 253 -22.26 -13.40 -2.34
CA PHE A 253 -21.70 -12.47 -1.37
C PHE A 253 -20.24 -12.13 -1.67
N ALA A 254 -19.39 -13.13 -1.93
CA ALA A 254 -17.99 -12.91 -2.32
C ALA A 254 -17.87 -12.11 -3.61
N ARG A 255 -18.73 -12.41 -4.59
CA ARG A 255 -18.82 -11.67 -5.86
C ARG A 255 -19.13 -10.20 -5.64
N ASN A 256 -20.08 -9.89 -4.78
CA ASN A 256 -20.47 -8.52 -4.47
C ASN A 256 -19.37 -7.76 -3.75
N ILE A 257 -18.66 -8.39 -2.80
CA ILE A 257 -17.52 -7.77 -2.11
C ILE A 257 -16.41 -7.45 -3.14
N VAL A 258 -16.06 -8.39 -4.02
CA VAL A 258 -15.05 -8.18 -5.06
C VAL A 258 -15.46 -7.06 -6.03
N ALA A 259 -16.74 -7.00 -6.41
CA ALA A 259 -17.26 -5.92 -7.24
C ALA A 259 -17.16 -4.56 -6.54
N VAL A 260 -17.52 -4.47 -5.26
CA VAL A 260 -17.39 -3.25 -4.45
C VAL A 260 -15.94 -2.79 -4.36
N PHE A 261 -15.00 -3.70 -4.09
CA PHE A 261 -13.56 -3.39 -4.09
C PHE A 261 -13.08 -2.88 -5.46
N GLY A 262 -13.51 -3.54 -6.54
CA GLY A 262 -13.15 -3.13 -7.90
C GLY A 262 -13.66 -1.73 -8.23
N ILE A 263 -14.93 -1.46 -7.99
CA ILE A 263 -15.55 -0.15 -8.24
C ILE A 263 -14.90 0.93 -7.36
N TRP A 264 -14.72 0.65 -6.06
CA TRP A 264 -14.08 1.59 -5.15
C TRP A 264 -12.66 1.95 -5.60
N ASN A 265 -11.85 0.96 -5.97
CA ASN A 265 -10.49 1.24 -6.43
C ASN A 265 -10.48 1.94 -7.80
N LEU A 266 -11.32 1.53 -8.75
CA LEU A 266 -11.40 2.18 -10.04
C LEU A 266 -11.76 3.68 -9.91
N PHE A 267 -12.88 3.97 -9.27
CA PHE A 267 -13.41 5.33 -9.19
C PHE A 267 -12.74 6.19 -8.10
N GLY A 268 -12.19 5.58 -7.05
CA GLY A 268 -11.46 6.29 -5.99
C GLY A 268 -10.09 6.78 -6.46
N TRP A 269 -9.39 6.02 -7.31
CA TRP A 269 -8.07 6.39 -7.81
C TRP A 269 -8.10 7.32 -9.03
N MET A 270 -9.27 7.51 -9.69
CA MET A 270 -9.40 8.47 -10.79
C MET A 270 -9.06 9.92 -10.39
N PRO A 271 -9.68 10.50 -9.33
CA PRO A 271 -9.34 11.83 -8.88
C PRO A 271 -7.91 11.96 -8.36
N GLU A 272 -7.37 10.89 -7.75
CA GLU A 272 -6.02 10.87 -7.19
C GLU A 272 -4.94 11.10 -8.25
N SER A 273 -5.13 10.52 -9.46
CA SER A 273 -4.17 10.67 -10.56
C SER A 273 -3.98 12.10 -11.04
N ILE A 274 -5.01 12.93 -10.88
CA ILE A 274 -5.05 14.31 -11.40
C ILE A 274 -5.20 15.35 -10.28
N LEU A 275 -5.05 14.94 -9.00
CA LEU A 275 -5.26 15.82 -7.85
C LEU A 275 -4.43 17.10 -7.94
N VAL A 276 -3.16 16.99 -8.33
CA VAL A 276 -2.28 18.15 -8.47
C VAL A 276 -2.71 19.08 -9.60
N VAL A 277 -3.24 18.52 -10.69
CA VAL A 277 -3.79 19.33 -11.81
C VAL A 277 -5.06 20.06 -11.35
N TYR A 278 -5.95 19.33 -10.65
CA TYR A 278 -7.15 19.92 -10.05
C TYR A 278 -6.82 21.05 -9.07
N VAL A 279 -5.81 20.87 -8.20
CA VAL A 279 -5.35 21.90 -7.27
C VAL A 279 -4.85 23.13 -8.01
N LYS A 280 -4.08 22.95 -9.09
CA LYS A 280 -3.53 24.03 -9.90
C LYS A 280 -4.60 24.78 -10.70
N GLU A 281 -5.51 24.05 -11.37
CA GLU A 281 -6.46 24.62 -12.32
C GLU A 281 -7.78 25.05 -11.69
N ALA A 282 -8.29 24.28 -10.73
CA ALA A 282 -9.63 24.49 -10.19
C ALA A 282 -9.63 25.20 -8.83
N ILE A 283 -8.54 25.08 -8.03
CA ILE A 283 -8.40 25.72 -6.72
C ILE A 283 -7.41 26.89 -6.79
N GLU A 284 -6.65 27.04 -7.88
CA GLU A 284 -5.57 28.02 -8.05
C GLU A 284 -4.47 27.91 -6.97
N GLY A 285 -4.24 26.66 -6.47
CA GLY A 285 -3.28 26.36 -5.43
C GLY A 285 -1.93 25.91 -5.99
N GLY A 286 -0.91 25.94 -5.14
CA GLY A 286 0.43 25.44 -5.44
C GLY A 286 0.66 24.00 -5.02
N GLY A 287 1.91 23.54 -5.16
CA GLY A 287 2.32 22.20 -4.73
C GLY A 287 2.22 21.99 -3.22
N ASP A 288 2.39 23.05 -2.43
CA ASP A 288 2.15 23.09 -0.99
C ASP A 288 0.69 22.79 -0.64
N THR A 289 -0.26 23.31 -1.39
CA THR A 289 -1.70 23.04 -1.26
C THR A 289 -2.00 21.57 -1.52
N ASN A 290 -1.40 20.95 -2.55
CA ASN A 290 -1.56 19.53 -2.84
C ASN A 290 -1.03 18.66 -1.67
N GLY A 291 0.18 18.93 -1.19
CA GLY A 291 0.75 18.19 -0.04
C GLY A 291 -0.07 18.39 1.24
N LEU A 292 -0.63 19.58 1.46
CA LEU A 292 -1.49 19.87 2.61
C LEU A 292 -2.80 19.07 2.55
N LEU A 293 -3.45 18.94 1.39
CA LEU A 293 -4.67 18.14 1.23
C LEU A 293 -4.39 16.65 1.53
N ILE A 294 -3.28 16.10 1.05
CA ILE A 294 -2.86 14.72 1.36
C ILE A 294 -2.65 14.55 2.87
N ALA A 295 -1.95 15.48 3.52
CA ALA A 295 -1.72 15.44 4.97
C ALA A 295 -3.04 15.54 5.75
N ILE A 296 -3.97 16.38 5.34
CA ILE A 296 -5.31 16.52 5.93
C ILE A 296 -6.10 15.22 5.83
N THR A 297 -6.06 14.53 4.67
CA THR A 297 -6.69 13.21 4.50
C THR A 297 -6.12 12.19 5.50
N THR A 298 -4.80 12.20 5.69
CA THR A 298 -4.14 11.29 6.63
C THR A 298 -4.56 11.54 8.07
N VAL A 299 -4.73 12.80 8.48
CA VAL A 299 -5.29 13.12 9.81
C VAL A 299 -6.69 12.53 9.98
N GLY A 300 -7.55 12.66 8.97
CA GLY A 300 -8.86 12.03 8.92
C GLY A 300 -8.77 10.50 9.03
N ALA A 301 -7.83 9.86 8.32
CA ALA A 301 -7.62 8.42 8.37
C ALA A 301 -7.18 7.92 9.77
N LEU A 302 -6.34 8.68 10.46
CA LEU A 302 -5.98 8.38 11.86
C LEU A 302 -7.20 8.41 12.79
N LEU A 303 -8.09 9.39 12.62
CA LEU A 303 -9.36 9.45 13.37
C LEU A 303 -10.29 8.29 13.00
N GLY A 304 -10.34 7.89 11.74
CA GLY A 304 -11.06 6.69 11.29
C GLY A 304 -10.54 5.42 11.95
N GLY A 305 -9.23 5.28 12.09
CA GLY A 305 -8.61 4.17 12.84
C GLY A 305 -8.98 4.17 14.33
N LEU A 306 -9.00 5.34 14.97
CA LEU A 306 -9.46 5.47 16.36
C LEU A 306 -10.97 5.16 16.50
N ALA A 307 -11.80 5.64 15.56
CA ALA A 307 -13.21 5.34 15.54
C ALA A 307 -13.48 3.83 15.43
N MET A 308 -12.68 3.10 14.66
CA MET A 308 -12.76 1.65 14.53
C MET A 308 -12.51 0.93 15.87
N LEU A 309 -11.59 1.43 16.70
CA LEU A 309 -11.27 0.85 18.01
C LEU A 309 -12.42 1.01 19.03
N VAL A 310 -13.25 2.04 18.88
CA VAL A 310 -14.37 2.33 19.78
C VAL A 310 -15.73 1.92 19.21
N THR A 311 -15.76 1.41 17.98
CA THR A 311 -17.00 0.94 17.36
C THR A 311 -17.47 -0.34 18.06
N PRO A 312 -18.69 -0.37 18.63
CA PRO A 312 -19.18 -1.56 19.31
C PRO A 312 -19.38 -2.74 18.34
N ASP A 313 -19.15 -3.97 18.80
CA ASP A 313 -19.38 -5.21 18.03
C ASP A 313 -20.84 -5.39 17.58
N THR A 314 -21.76 -4.65 18.18
CA THR A 314 -23.19 -4.65 17.83
C THR A 314 -23.50 -3.88 16.55
N VAL A 315 -22.57 -3.06 16.06
CA VAL A 315 -22.77 -2.29 14.83
C VAL A 315 -22.69 -3.22 13.63
N SER A 316 -23.73 -3.23 12.82
CA SER A 316 -23.74 -4.03 11.60
C SER A 316 -22.68 -3.57 10.62
N VAL A 317 -21.76 -4.47 10.28
CA VAL A 317 -20.67 -4.23 9.30
C VAL A 317 -21.22 -3.77 7.94
N ARG A 318 -22.42 -4.23 7.58
CA ARG A 318 -23.16 -3.77 6.40
C ARG A 318 -23.38 -2.25 6.41
N TRP A 319 -23.97 -1.72 7.50
CA TRP A 319 -24.27 -0.29 7.58
C TRP A 319 -22.99 0.54 7.64
N VAL A 320 -21.94 0.04 8.30
CA VAL A 320 -20.62 0.67 8.27
C VAL A 320 -20.11 0.78 6.83
N THR A 321 -20.19 -0.30 6.04
CA THR A 321 -19.77 -0.30 4.63
C THR A 321 -20.58 0.67 3.78
N VAL A 322 -21.91 0.64 3.89
CA VAL A 322 -22.81 1.50 3.08
C VAL A 322 -22.60 2.98 3.41
N LEU A 323 -22.56 3.30 4.72
CA LEU A 323 -22.35 4.68 5.17
C LEU A 323 -20.96 5.18 4.80
N ALA A 324 -19.91 4.36 4.98
CA ALA A 324 -18.54 4.72 4.62
C ALA A 324 -18.40 5.00 3.12
N LEU A 325 -18.98 4.14 2.26
CA LEU A 325 -19.00 4.38 0.79
C LEU A 325 -19.82 5.63 0.44
N GLY A 326 -20.96 5.86 1.09
CA GLY A 326 -21.79 7.04 0.85
C GLY A 326 -21.08 8.34 1.23
N VAL A 327 -20.42 8.37 2.39
CA VAL A 327 -19.62 9.52 2.82
C VAL A 327 -18.43 9.71 1.87
N TYR A 328 -17.73 8.64 1.52
CA TYR A 328 -16.60 8.71 0.57
C TYR A 328 -17.04 9.26 -0.80
N ALA A 329 -18.20 8.82 -1.31
CA ALA A 329 -18.77 9.31 -2.56
C ALA A 329 -19.06 10.82 -2.51
N LEU A 330 -19.64 11.31 -1.42
CA LEU A 330 -19.91 12.74 -1.22
C LEU A 330 -18.61 13.57 -1.12
N THR A 331 -17.61 13.05 -0.40
CA THR A 331 -16.34 13.76 -0.24
C THR A 331 -15.54 13.88 -1.53
N LEU A 332 -15.78 13.00 -2.51
CA LEU A 332 -15.26 13.18 -3.86
C LEU A 332 -16.14 14.12 -4.70
N ALA A 333 -17.46 13.95 -4.70
CA ALA A 333 -18.34 14.72 -5.58
C ALA A 333 -18.38 16.21 -5.22
N VAL A 334 -18.37 16.53 -3.92
CA VAL A 334 -18.54 17.92 -3.45
C VAL A 334 -17.42 18.86 -3.93
N PRO A 335 -16.12 18.52 -3.83
CA PRO A 335 -15.05 19.35 -4.41
C PRO A 335 -15.15 19.49 -5.93
N GLY A 336 -15.68 18.48 -6.63
CA GLY A 336 -15.91 18.56 -8.07
C GLY A 336 -17.02 19.54 -8.44
N ILE A 337 -18.03 19.72 -7.59
CA ILE A 337 -19.15 20.66 -7.82
C ILE A 337 -18.79 22.08 -7.40
N TRP A 338 -18.08 22.22 -6.27
CA TRP A 338 -17.64 23.50 -5.72
C TRP A 338 -16.12 23.50 -5.51
N PRO A 339 -15.34 23.77 -6.58
CA PRO A 339 -13.88 23.82 -6.47
C PRO A 339 -13.45 25.00 -5.60
N SER A 340 -13.01 24.69 -4.39
CA SER A 340 -12.50 25.65 -3.43
C SER A 340 -11.57 24.95 -2.44
N PHE A 341 -10.50 25.63 -2.02
CA PHE A 341 -9.57 25.07 -1.04
C PHE A 341 -10.27 24.59 0.24
N TRP A 342 -11.15 25.40 0.81
CA TRP A 342 -11.82 25.06 2.07
C TRP A 342 -12.79 23.89 1.92
N VAL A 343 -13.50 23.82 0.78
CA VAL A 343 -14.38 22.70 0.47
C VAL A 343 -13.57 21.41 0.30
N ALA A 344 -12.47 21.48 -0.46
CA ALA A 344 -11.56 20.36 -0.63
C ALA A 344 -10.93 19.92 0.71
N ALA A 345 -10.43 20.85 1.52
CA ALA A 345 -9.80 20.56 2.81
C ALA A 345 -10.77 19.82 3.75
N VAL A 346 -12.01 20.29 3.88
CA VAL A 346 -13.03 19.63 4.70
C VAL A 346 -13.41 18.27 4.10
N ALA A 347 -13.60 18.19 2.79
CA ALA A 347 -13.94 16.94 2.11
C ALA A 347 -12.83 15.90 2.28
N PHE A 348 -11.57 16.24 2.06
CA PHE A 348 -10.44 15.34 2.20
C PHE A 348 -10.19 14.90 3.66
N PHE A 349 -10.40 15.80 4.63
CA PHE A 349 -10.38 15.44 6.04
C PHE A 349 -11.44 14.38 6.36
N VAL A 350 -12.68 14.63 5.94
CA VAL A 350 -13.81 13.70 6.17
C VAL A 350 -13.58 12.40 5.40
N GLN A 351 -12.99 12.44 4.20
CA GLN A 351 -12.70 11.28 3.36
C GLN A 351 -11.74 10.28 4.04
N GLY A 352 -10.77 10.77 4.80
CA GLY A 352 -9.82 9.91 5.53
C GLY A 352 -10.53 8.94 6.47
N ILE A 353 -11.60 9.37 7.14
CA ILE A 353 -12.32 8.54 8.13
C ILE A 353 -12.90 7.26 7.50
N PRO A 354 -13.76 7.32 6.45
CA PRO A 354 -14.33 6.14 5.83
C PRO A 354 -13.30 5.26 5.11
N LEU A 355 -12.18 5.80 4.69
CA LEU A 355 -11.12 5.03 4.03
C LEU A 355 -10.64 3.86 4.89
N VAL A 356 -10.37 4.12 6.16
CA VAL A 356 -9.93 3.09 7.12
C VAL A 356 -11.08 2.20 7.57
N LEU A 357 -12.23 2.79 7.87
CA LEU A 357 -13.42 2.03 8.27
C LEU A 357 -13.86 1.03 7.20
N LEU A 358 -13.84 1.45 5.92
CA LEU A 358 -14.24 0.62 4.79
C LEU A 358 -13.31 -0.57 4.60
N SER A 359 -11.99 -0.35 4.62
CA SER A 359 -11.02 -1.43 4.48
C SER A 359 -11.14 -2.48 5.59
N GLY A 360 -11.34 -2.04 6.84
CA GLY A 360 -11.55 -2.93 7.98
C GLY A 360 -12.89 -3.67 7.92
N ALA A 361 -13.98 -2.98 7.59
CA ALA A 361 -15.31 -3.57 7.48
C ALA A 361 -15.37 -4.64 6.38
N LEU A 362 -14.84 -4.36 5.21
CA LEU A 362 -14.78 -5.33 4.10
C LEU A 362 -13.94 -6.54 4.44
N ALA A 363 -12.77 -6.34 5.08
CA ALA A 363 -11.93 -7.45 5.54
C ALA A 363 -12.66 -8.33 6.57
N ALA A 364 -13.34 -7.73 7.52
CA ALA A 364 -14.17 -8.46 8.52
C ALA A 364 -15.28 -9.27 7.84
N GLN A 365 -16.01 -8.68 6.88
CA GLN A 365 -17.05 -9.37 6.13
C GLN A 365 -16.54 -10.60 5.39
N ILE A 366 -15.38 -10.50 4.74
CA ILE A 366 -14.73 -11.62 4.04
C ILE A 366 -14.43 -12.75 5.05
N GLN A 367 -13.83 -12.40 6.18
CA GLN A 367 -13.42 -13.38 7.20
C GLN A 367 -14.61 -14.08 7.86
N LEU A 368 -15.74 -13.39 8.02
CA LEU A 368 -16.97 -13.93 8.60
C LEU A 368 -17.76 -14.82 7.65
N THR A 369 -17.65 -14.60 6.33
CA THR A 369 -18.53 -15.23 5.34
C THR A 369 -17.85 -16.33 4.54
N ILE A 370 -16.52 -16.24 4.38
CA ILE A 370 -15.77 -17.19 3.56
C ILE A 370 -15.11 -18.25 4.45
N ASP A 371 -15.31 -19.52 4.10
CA ASP A 371 -14.64 -20.65 4.77
C ASP A 371 -13.11 -20.43 4.75
N ARG A 372 -12.46 -20.68 5.91
CA ARG A 372 -11.01 -20.47 6.11
C ARG A 372 -10.14 -21.10 5.03
N ARG A 373 -10.55 -22.27 4.47
CA ARG A 373 -9.84 -22.97 3.39
C ARG A 373 -9.84 -22.21 2.05
N PHE A 374 -10.75 -21.28 1.84
CA PHE A 374 -10.86 -20.48 0.60
C PHE A 374 -10.42 -19.02 0.78
N LEU A 375 -10.19 -18.57 2.01
CA LEU A 375 -9.83 -17.18 2.31
C LEU A 375 -8.62 -16.70 1.49
N GLY A 376 -7.54 -17.47 1.44
CA GLY A 376 -6.35 -17.09 0.68
C GLY A 376 -6.62 -16.90 -0.82
N ARG A 377 -7.47 -17.78 -1.40
CA ARG A 377 -7.86 -17.69 -2.82
C ARG A 377 -8.74 -16.47 -3.11
N VAL A 378 -9.67 -16.16 -2.23
CA VAL A 378 -10.54 -14.98 -2.35
C VAL A 378 -9.72 -13.70 -2.16
N TYR A 379 -8.79 -13.66 -1.21
CA TYR A 379 -7.89 -12.52 -1.04
C TYR A 379 -6.96 -12.32 -2.26
N ALA A 380 -6.51 -13.38 -2.92
CA ALA A 380 -5.73 -13.27 -4.16
C ALA A 380 -6.56 -12.62 -5.30
N VAL A 381 -7.84 -13.00 -5.43
CA VAL A 381 -8.77 -12.37 -6.39
C VAL A 381 -8.97 -10.89 -6.05
N ILE A 382 -9.22 -10.57 -4.78
CA ILE A 382 -9.41 -9.19 -4.32
C ILE A 382 -8.15 -8.37 -4.60
N GLY A 383 -6.96 -8.86 -4.24
CA GLY A 383 -5.69 -8.18 -4.49
C GLY A 383 -5.47 -7.88 -5.97
N THR A 384 -5.79 -8.83 -6.84
CA THR A 384 -5.72 -8.64 -8.30
C THR A 384 -6.71 -7.56 -8.77
N VAL A 385 -7.97 -7.62 -8.32
CA VAL A 385 -9.01 -6.65 -8.70
C VAL A 385 -8.67 -5.25 -8.16
N VAL A 386 -8.16 -5.14 -6.94
CA VAL A 386 -7.70 -3.88 -6.34
C VAL A 386 -6.56 -3.27 -7.16
N SER A 387 -5.52 -4.05 -7.49
CA SER A 387 -4.37 -3.55 -8.25
C SER A 387 -4.75 -3.14 -9.67
N LEU A 388 -5.57 -3.94 -10.36
CA LEU A 388 -6.07 -3.60 -11.69
C LEU A 388 -7.01 -2.39 -11.66
N GLY A 389 -7.92 -2.34 -10.68
CA GLY A 389 -8.84 -1.22 -10.48
C GLY A 389 -8.08 0.09 -10.22
N MET A 390 -7.09 0.07 -9.33
CA MET A 390 -6.20 1.20 -9.06
C MET A 390 -5.49 1.68 -10.33
N THR A 391 -4.80 0.78 -11.04
CA THR A 391 -4.04 1.14 -12.25
C THR A 391 -4.95 1.68 -13.34
N ALA A 392 -6.12 1.04 -13.56
CA ALA A 392 -7.11 1.51 -14.53
C ALA A 392 -7.73 2.86 -14.10
N GLY A 393 -8.01 3.04 -12.80
CA GLY A 393 -8.51 4.31 -12.28
C GLY A 393 -7.54 5.46 -12.52
N LEU A 394 -6.26 5.27 -12.20
CA LEU A 394 -5.22 6.27 -12.47
C LEU A 394 -5.15 6.64 -13.96
N ALA A 395 -5.16 5.65 -14.87
CA ALA A 395 -5.11 5.91 -16.30
C ALA A 395 -6.37 6.64 -16.81
N LEU A 396 -7.55 6.18 -16.40
CA LEU A 396 -8.83 6.78 -16.83
C LEU A 396 -9.02 8.18 -16.28
N GLY A 397 -8.51 8.49 -15.08
CA GLY A 397 -8.58 9.83 -14.49
C GLY A 397 -7.98 10.88 -15.40
N GLY A 398 -6.79 10.65 -15.96
CA GLY A 398 -6.15 11.55 -16.91
C GLY A 398 -6.92 11.69 -18.23
N VAL A 399 -7.34 10.54 -18.81
CA VAL A 399 -8.12 10.54 -20.06
C VAL A 399 -9.42 11.34 -19.90
N VAL A 400 -10.16 11.11 -18.82
CA VAL A 400 -11.42 11.82 -18.57
C VAL A 400 -11.18 13.31 -18.30
N ALA A 401 -10.10 13.66 -17.58
CA ALA A 401 -9.75 15.05 -17.32
C ALA A 401 -9.47 15.82 -18.62
N ASP A 402 -8.69 15.24 -19.53
CA ASP A 402 -8.36 15.87 -20.82
C ASP A 402 -9.57 15.99 -21.76
N LEU A 403 -10.50 15.01 -21.71
CA LEU A 403 -11.71 15.04 -22.53
C LEU A 403 -12.81 15.95 -21.97
N THR A 404 -12.75 16.30 -20.69
CA THR A 404 -13.81 17.07 -20.01
C THR A 404 -13.24 18.19 -19.15
N SER A 405 -13.02 17.92 -17.86
CA SER A 405 -12.38 18.84 -16.91
C SER A 405 -11.94 18.09 -15.65
N THR A 406 -10.97 18.66 -14.92
CA THR A 406 -10.50 18.06 -13.65
C THR A 406 -11.61 17.97 -12.58
N PRO A 407 -12.52 18.97 -12.38
CA PRO A 407 -13.63 18.84 -11.46
C PRO A 407 -14.62 17.72 -11.83
N PHE A 408 -14.84 17.48 -13.12
CA PHE A 408 -15.75 16.42 -13.57
C PHE A 408 -15.26 15.02 -13.17
N VAL A 409 -13.95 14.80 -13.17
CA VAL A 409 -13.36 13.51 -12.70
C VAL A 409 -13.73 13.23 -11.23
N PHE A 410 -13.72 14.26 -10.38
CA PHE A 410 -14.13 14.15 -8.99
C PHE A 410 -15.61 13.79 -8.84
N VAL A 411 -16.48 14.44 -9.62
CA VAL A 411 -17.91 14.12 -9.65
C VAL A 411 -18.13 12.68 -10.12
N LEU A 412 -17.47 12.27 -11.21
CA LEU A 412 -17.57 10.93 -11.75
C LEU A 412 -17.08 9.87 -10.75
N GLY A 413 -15.95 10.14 -10.07
CA GLY A 413 -15.44 9.32 -8.98
C GLY A 413 -16.46 9.14 -7.86
N GLY A 414 -17.07 10.25 -7.42
CA GLY A 414 -18.12 10.23 -6.39
C GLY A 414 -19.36 9.45 -6.82
N VAL A 415 -19.85 9.64 -8.06
CA VAL A 415 -20.98 8.89 -8.62
C VAL A 415 -20.69 7.39 -8.68
N GLY A 416 -19.50 7.01 -9.16
CA GLY A 416 -19.08 5.61 -9.23
C GLY A 416 -19.03 4.94 -7.87
N ILE A 417 -18.51 5.62 -6.84
CA ILE A 417 -18.49 5.10 -5.46
C ILE A 417 -19.89 5.09 -4.86
N GLY A 418 -20.73 6.08 -5.17
CA GLY A 418 -22.16 6.08 -4.78
C GLY A 418 -22.91 4.86 -5.34
N PHE A 419 -22.57 4.45 -6.55
CA PHE A 419 -23.10 3.22 -7.15
C PHE A 419 -22.62 1.97 -6.39
N ALA A 420 -21.36 1.92 -5.94
CA ALA A 420 -20.88 0.84 -5.07
C ALA A 420 -21.62 0.81 -3.72
N ALA A 421 -21.93 1.97 -3.15
CA ALA A 421 -22.74 2.07 -1.93
C ALA A 421 -24.16 1.50 -2.14
N LEU A 422 -24.79 1.83 -3.27
CA LEU A 422 -26.10 1.31 -3.65
C LEU A 422 -26.07 -0.22 -3.83
N ILE A 423 -25.10 -0.76 -4.55
CA ILE A 423 -24.91 -2.22 -4.68
C ILE A 423 -24.79 -2.85 -3.29
N SER A 424 -23.94 -2.28 -2.42
CA SER A 424 -23.78 -2.79 -1.05
C SER A 424 -25.07 -2.78 -0.26
N ALA A 425 -25.86 -1.70 -0.36
CA ALA A 425 -27.16 -1.58 0.31
C ALA A 425 -28.17 -2.62 -0.15
N LEU A 426 -28.22 -2.91 -1.44
CA LEU A 426 -29.17 -3.85 -2.02
C LEU A 426 -28.79 -5.32 -1.78
N THR A 427 -27.50 -5.63 -1.86
CA THR A 427 -27.02 -7.03 -1.87
C THR A 427 -26.81 -7.59 -0.46
N PHE A 428 -26.36 -6.76 0.49
CA PHE A 428 -26.19 -7.21 1.87
C PHE A 428 -27.52 -7.35 2.64
N SER A 429 -28.66 -6.95 2.08
CA SER A 429 -29.98 -7.13 2.71
C SER A 429 -30.47 -8.57 2.68
N SER A 430 -30.11 -9.33 1.65
CA SER A 430 -30.61 -10.69 1.44
C SER A 430 -29.89 -11.77 2.25
N THR A 431 -28.68 -11.49 2.77
CA THR A 431 -27.84 -12.51 3.42
C THR A 431 -28.13 -12.65 4.92
N THR A 432 -28.64 -11.60 5.59
CA THR A 432 -29.03 -11.66 7.00
C THR A 432 -30.34 -12.46 7.25
N ALA A 433 -31.12 -12.68 6.23
CA ALA A 433 -32.34 -13.49 6.33
C ALA A 433 -32.03 -15.00 6.26
N SER A 434 -30.98 -15.41 5.51
CA SER A 434 -30.63 -16.82 5.31
C SER A 434 -29.83 -17.45 6.46
N ILE A 435 -29.17 -16.66 7.31
CA ILE A 435 -28.35 -17.18 8.43
C ILE A 435 -29.24 -17.43 9.70
N LYS A 436 -30.51 -16.96 9.71
CA LYS A 436 -31.43 -17.19 10.81
C LYS A 436 -32.35 -18.42 10.64
N ASP A 437 -32.30 -19.05 9.46
CA ASP A 437 -33.19 -20.19 9.14
C ASP A 437 -32.42 -21.53 9.01
N ASP A 438 -31.09 -21.61 9.25
CA ASP A 438 -30.28 -22.80 9.42
C ASP A 438 -29.67 -22.84 10.85
#